data_0476264079133a628bf7635ae36bd72d
#
_entry.id   0476264079133a628bf7635ae36bd72d
#
_cell.length_a   1.000
_cell.length_b   1.000
_cell.length_c   1.000
_cell.angle_alpha   90.00
_cell.angle_beta   90.00
_cell.angle_gamma   90.00
#
_symmetry.space_group_name_H-M   'P 1'
#
loop_
_entity.id
_entity.type
_entity.pdbx_description
1 polymer ?
#
loop_
_entity_poly.entity_id
_entity_poly.type
_entity_poly.pdbx_seq_one_letter_code
_entity_poly.pdbx_strand_id
1 'polypeptide(L)'
;MPSPIRLLVVDDHALFRRGLTMLLALHPELLVVGEAADASEAQRRALELQPDVILLDNHLPGVRGVDALPGLREAAPRARIVMLTVSEDEADLAGALRNGANGYLLKTVEGAALATAIQRCAAGESVVSPDMTGKLVSAFQSSLANPRAPDLAPDALAALSPRERDTLRHLGHGASNKEIARSLQIAEPTVKIHVQNILRKLNLSSRVQAAVVASEHGLLA
;
A
#
# COMPACT_ATOMS: atom_id res chain seq x y z
N MET A 1 -10.54 18.23 -16.79
CA MET A 1 -9.94 18.10 -15.45
C MET A 1 -9.79 16.62 -15.16
N PRO A 2 -8.73 16.13 -14.52
CA PRO A 2 -8.67 14.73 -14.11
C PRO A 2 -9.84 14.42 -13.16
N SER A 3 -10.36 13.21 -13.21
CA SER A 3 -11.42 12.76 -12.31
C SER A 3 -10.90 12.76 -10.86
N PRO A 4 -11.71 13.13 -9.87
CA PRO A 4 -11.29 13.08 -8.47
C PRO A 4 -11.02 11.64 -8.05
N ILE A 5 -10.05 11.48 -7.14
CA ILE A 5 -9.72 10.19 -6.52
C ILE A 5 -10.87 9.79 -5.60
N ARG A 6 -11.45 8.63 -5.84
CA ARG A 6 -12.61 8.11 -5.12
C ARG A 6 -12.16 7.34 -3.88
N LEU A 7 -12.66 7.76 -2.71
CA LEU A 7 -12.23 7.24 -1.42
C LEU A 7 -13.35 6.48 -0.72
N LEU A 8 -13.01 5.33 -0.13
CA LEU A 8 -13.82 4.65 0.88
C LEU A 8 -13.14 4.84 2.23
N VAL A 9 -13.86 5.38 3.22
CA VAL A 9 -13.35 5.57 4.58
C VAL A 9 -13.92 4.50 5.49
N VAL A 10 -13.03 3.74 6.14
CA VAL A 10 -13.40 2.61 7.02
C VAL A 10 -12.83 2.85 8.41
N ASP A 11 -13.70 3.12 9.38
CA ASP A 11 -13.35 3.43 10.76
C ASP A 11 -14.59 3.22 11.65
N ASP A 12 -14.47 2.61 12.80
CA ASP A 12 -15.62 2.37 13.69
C ASP A 12 -16.01 3.62 14.49
N HIS A 13 -15.08 4.58 14.68
CA HIS A 13 -15.33 5.82 15.40
C HIS A 13 -16.09 6.84 14.54
N ALA A 14 -17.39 6.93 14.70
CA ALA A 14 -18.26 7.80 13.90
C ALA A 14 -17.82 9.27 13.86
N LEU A 15 -17.33 9.82 14.99
CA LEU A 15 -16.88 11.20 15.08
C LEU A 15 -15.59 11.43 14.25
N PHE A 16 -14.63 10.51 14.36
CA PHE A 16 -13.39 10.57 13.58
C PHE A 16 -13.71 10.45 12.08
N ARG A 17 -14.51 9.49 11.69
CA ARG A 17 -14.92 9.25 10.29
C ARG A 17 -15.58 10.49 9.67
N ARG A 18 -16.52 11.15 10.40
CA ARG A 18 -17.13 12.40 9.95
C ARG A 18 -16.13 13.54 9.83
N GLY A 19 -15.26 13.71 10.83
CA GLY A 19 -14.19 14.72 10.80
C GLY A 19 -13.25 14.53 9.62
N LEU A 20 -12.85 13.28 9.38
CA LEU A 20 -11.98 12.92 8.26
C LEU A 20 -12.66 13.21 6.90
N THR A 21 -13.95 12.85 6.74
CA THR A 21 -14.72 13.14 5.52
C THR A 21 -14.80 14.64 5.27
N MET A 22 -15.06 15.44 6.31
CA MET A 22 -15.09 16.91 6.19
C MET A 22 -13.72 17.49 5.81
N LEU A 23 -12.65 16.98 6.40
CA LEU A 23 -11.27 17.38 6.09
C LEU A 23 -10.90 17.06 4.64
N LEU A 24 -11.22 15.86 4.18
CA LEU A 24 -10.95 15.43 2.81
C LEU A 24 -11.77 16.23 1.78
N ALA A 25 -12.98 16.68 2.12
CA ALA A 25 -13.81 17.51 1.27
C ALA A 25 -13.22 18.92 1.01
N LEU A 26 -12.22 19.36 1.77
CA LEU A 26 -11.47 20.60 1.49
C LEU A 26 -10.55 20.46 0.26
N HIS A 27 -10.34 19.25 -0.23
CA HIS A 27 -9.46 18.93 -1.35
C HIS A 27 -10.31 18.50 -2.57
N PRO A 28 -10.51 19.35 -3.57
CA PRO A 28 -11.41 19.07 -4.69
C PRO A 28 -10.98 17.88 -5.57
N GLU A 29 -9.73 17.48 -5.47
CA GLU A 29 -9.17 16.29 -6.12
C GLU A 29 -9.51 14.96 -5.40
N LEU A 30 -10.12 15.01 -4.21
CA LEU A 30 -10.52 13.85 -3.41
C LEU A 30 -12.03 13.80 -3.27
N LEU A 31 -12.63 12.63 -3.43
CA LEU A 31 -14.07 12.43 -3.29
C LEU A 31 -14.36 11.21 -2.41
N VAL A 32 -14.88 11.42 -1.21
CA VAL A 32 -15.37 10.32 -0.37
C VAL A 32 -16.67 9.81 -0.98
N VAL A 33 -16.62 8.61 -1.56
CA VAL A 33 -17.77 7.96 -2.21
C VAL A 33 -18.53 7.01 -1.29
N GLY A 34 -17.93 6.68 -0.14
CA GLY A 34 -18.58 5.82 0.86
C GLY A 34 -17.85 5.81 2.19
N GLU A 35 -18.57 5.35 3.20
CA GLU A 35 -18.08 5.14 4.56
C GLU A 35 -18.49 3.75 5.03
N ALA A 36 -17.70 3.13 5.92
CA ALA A 36 -18.05 1.88 6.59
C ALA A 36 -17.57 1.90 8.04
N ALA A 37 -18.31 1.22 8.92
CA ALA A 37 -18.00 1.14 10.35
C ALA A 37 -17.39 -0.20 10.76
N ASP A 38 -17.42 -1.20 9.90
CA ASP A 38 -16.87 -2.54 10.14
C ASP A 38 -16.36 -3.17 8.83
N ALA A 39 -15.66 -4.29 8.96
CA ALA A 39 -15.03 -4.97 7.82
C ALA A 39 -16.03 -5.55 6.83
N SER A 40 -17.18 -6.03 7.30
CA SER A 40 -18.22 -6.63 6.43
C SER A 40 -18.88 -5.54 5.58
N GLU A 41 -19.22 -4.41 6.19
CA GLU A 41 -19.72 -3.24 5.46
C GLU A 41 -18.66 -2.71 4.49
N ALA A 42 -17.39 -2.64 4.92
CA ALA A 42 -16.29 -2.19 4.09
C ALA A 42 -16.13 -3.05 2.82
N GLN A 43 -16.18 -4.38 2.94
CA GLN A 43 -16.10 -5.29 1.79
C GLN A 43 -17.28 -5.09 0.83
N ARG A 44 -18.51 -5.02 1.35
CA ARG A 44 -19.69 -4.77 0.54
C ARG A 44 -19.60 -3.43 -0.20
N ARG A 45 -19.24 -2.35 0.51
CA ARG A 45 -19.08 -1.02 -0.09
C ARG A 45 -17.92 -0.98 -1.11
N ALA A 46 -16.82 -1.66 -0.85
CA ALA A 46 -15.69 -1.74 -1.78
C ALA A 46 -16.12 -2.42 -3.10
N LEU A 47 -16.88 -3.52 -3.00
CA LEU A 47 -17.43 -4.22 -4.17
C LEU A 47 -18.41 -3.33 -4.98
N GLU A 48 -19.33 -2.64 -4.29
CA GLU A 48 -20.32 -1.78 -4.93
C GLU A 48 -19.71 -0.53 -5.57
N LEU A 49 -18.81 0.13 -4.84
CA LEU A 49 -18.32 1.46 -5.21
C LEU A 49 -17.05 1.44 -6.04
N GLN A 50 -16.27 0.34 -6.00
CA GLN A 50 -14.96 0.24 -6.66
C GLN A 50 -14.12 1.52 -6.48
N PRO A 51 -13.73 1.88 -5.23
CA PRO A 51 -12.98 3.09 -4.95
C PRO A 51 -11.54 2.99 -5.51
N ASP A 52 -10.89 4.15 -5.70
CA ASP A 52 -9.47 4.19 -6.06
C ASP A 52 -8.57 3.95 -4.84
N VAL A 53 -8.98 4.49 -3.66
CA VAL A 53 -8.25 4.32 -2.41
C VAL A 53 -9.22 3.99 -1.28
N ILE A 54 -8.84 3.05 -0.42
CA ILE A 54 -9.52 2.69 0.83
C ILE A 54 -8.64 3.16 1.99
N LEU A 55 -9.17 4.03 2.84
CA LEU A 55 -8.55 4.39 4.13
C LEU A 55 -9.12 3.44 5.18
N LEU A 56 -8.27 2.62 5.79
CA LEU A 56 -8.68 1.53 6.66
C LEU A 56 -8.08 1.68 8.05
N ASP A 57 -8.94 1.77 9.07
CA ASP A 57 -8.47 1.66 10.45
C ASP A 57 -8.11 0.21 10.79
N ASN A 58 -7.11 0.06 11.67
CA ASN A 58 -6.72 -1.24 12.21
C ASN A 58 -7.68 -1.75 13.30
N HIS A 59 -8.35 -0.84 14.01
CA HIS A 59 -9.26 -1.19 15.10
C HIS A 59 -10.71 -1.19 14.59
N LEU A 60 -11.18 -2.36 14.17
CA LEU A 60 -12.57 -2.56 13.74
C LEU A 60 -13.28 -3.56 14.68
N PRO A 61 -14.60 -3.48 14.82
CA PRO A 61 -15.35 -4.43 15.64
C PRO A 61 -15.18 -5.87 15.13
N GLY A 62 -14.71 -6.76 16.01
CA GLY A 62 -14.62 -8.19 15.76
C GLY A 62 -13.45 -8.67 14.91
N VAL A 63 -12.73 -7.76 14.20
CA VAL A 63 -11.58 -8.11 13.37
C VAL A 63 -10.60 -6.95 13.27
N ARG A 64 -9.30 -7.23 13.23
CA ARG A 64 -8.33 -6.17 12.95
C ARG A 64 -8.35 -5.78 11.48
N GLY A 65 -8.11 -4.50 11.17
CA GLY A 65 -8.02 -4.02 9.80
C GLY A 65 -7.00 -4.79 8.97
N VAL A 66 -5.85 -5.15 9.56
CA VAL A 66 -4.83 -5.96 8.88
C VAL A 66 -5.34 -7.34 8.45
N ASP A 67 -6.29 -7.92 9.18
CA ASP A 67 -6.88 -9.22 8.86
C ASP A 67 -8.05 -9.09 7.86
N ALA A 68 -8.60 -7.88 7.70
CA ALA A 68 -9.64 -7.58 6.69
C ALA A 68 -9.05 -7.28 5.29
N LEU A 69 -7.75 -6.99 5.17
CA LEU A 69 -7.09 -6.63 3.92
C LEU A 69 -7.32 -7.63 2.77
N PRO A 70 -7.17 -8.97 2.97
CA PRO A 70 -7.37 -9.92 1.88
C PRO A 70 -8.77 -9.84 1.27
N GLY A 71 -9.82 -9.76 2.09
CA GLY A 71 -11.21 -9.65 1.62
C GLY A 71 -11.51 -8.32 0.92
N LEU A 72 -10.93 -7.22 1.38
CA LEU A 72 -11.04 -5.91 0.70
C LEU A 72 -10.35 -5.91 -0.67
N ARG A 73 -9.21 -6.58 -0.77
CA ARG A 73 -8.49 -6.73 -2.04
C ARG A 73 -9.25 -7.60 -3.04
N GLU A 74 -9.93 -8.63 -2.56
CA GLU A 74 -10.81 -9.45 -3.39
C GLU A 74 -12.02 -8.65 -3.88
N ALA A 75 -12.65 -7.86 -2.99
CA ALA A 75 -13.81 -7.03 -3.30
C ALA A 75 -13.49 -5.87 -4.27
N ALA A 76 -12.31 -5.25 -4.15
CA ALA A 76 -11.86 -4.14 -5.00
C ALA A 76 -10.39 -4.32 -5.40
N PRO A 77 -10.07 -5.19 -6.38
CA PRO A 77 -8.68 -5.55 -6.72
C PRO A 77 -7.82 -4.40 -7.24
N ARG A 78 -8.45 -3.32 -7.72
CA ARG A 78 -7.75 -2.13 -8.23
C ARG A 78 -7.52 -1.08 -7.16
N ALA A 79 -8.28 -1.13 -6.06
CA ALA A 79 -8.16 -0.16 -4.97
C ALA A 79 -6.79 -0.23 -4.30
N ARG A 80 -6.24 0.93 -3.96
CA ARG A 80 -5.09 1.04 -3.07
C ARG A 80 -5.58 1.09 -1.65
N ILE A 81 -4.97 0.33 -0.75
CA ILE A 81 -5.40 0.31 0.66
C ILE A 81 -4.33 0.96 1.51
N VAL A 82 -4.72 2.01 2.22
CA VAL A 82 -3.87 2.74 3.17
C VAL A 82 -4.41 2.52 4.57
N MET A 83 -3.61 1.90 5.42
CA MET A 83 -3.94 1.83 6.86
C MET A 83 -3.86 3.24 7.45
N LEU A 84 -4.87 3.64 8.19
CA LEU A 84 -4.92 4.91 8.92
C LEU A 84 -5.28 4.60 10.37
N THR A 85 -4.28 4.53 11.26
CA THR A 85 -4.43 3.93 12.58
C THR A 85 -3.69 4.70 13.67
N VAL A 86 -4.03 4.46 14.91
CA VAL A 86 -3.25 4.92 16.08
C VAL A 86 -2.14 3.93 16.46
N SER A 87 -2.15 2.72 15.88
CA SER A 87 -1.16 1.69 16.22
C SER A 87 0.21 2.04 15.65
N GLU A 88 1.19 2.11 16.54
CA GLU A 88 2.61 2.20 16.21
C GLU A 88 3.32 0.85 16.30
N ASP A 89 2.58 -0.24 16.41
CA ASP A 89 3.13 -1.58 16.56
C ASP A 89 3.81 -2.05 15.26
N GLU A 90 5.02 -2.56 15.40
CA GLU A 90 5.80 -3.13 14.30
C GLU A 90 5.13 -4.37 13.67
N ALA A 91 4.46 -5.19 14.48
CA ALA A 91 3.77 -6.37 13.99
C ALA A 91 2.54 -6.02 13.16
N ASP A 92 1.81 -4.95 13.53
CA ASP A 92 0.69 -4.43 12.74
C ASP A 92 1.17 -3.86 11.40
N LEU A 93 2.25 -3.07 11.42
CA LEU A 93 2.88 -2.55 10.19
C LEU A 93 3.32 -3.69 9.27
N ALA A 94 4.09 -4.65 9.82
CA ALA A 94 4.56 -5.80 9.05
C ALA A 94 3.40 -6.67 8.53
N GLY A 95 2.36 -6.87 9.35
CA GLY A 95 1.14 -7.58 8.97
C GLY A 95 0.40 -6.89 7.83
N ALA A 96 0.20 -5.57 7.94
CA ALA A 96 -0.45 -4.77 6.91
C ALA A 96 0.28 -4.86 5.57
N LEU A 97 1.60 -4.72 5.57
CA LEU A 97 2.40 -4.78 4.34
C LEU A 97 2.40 -6.19 3.73
N ARG A 98 2.51 -7.25 4.55
CA ARG A 98 2.40 -8.64 4.07
C ARG A 98 1.04 -8.93 3.46
N ASN A 99 -0.05 -8.42 4.05
CA ASN A 99 -1.41 -8.59 3.56
C ASN A 99 -1.76 -7.63 2.42
N GLY A 100 -0.79 -6.83 1.95
CA GLY A 100 -0.91 -6.05 0.73
C GLY A 100 -1.42 -4.63 0.89
N ALA A 101 -1.30 -4.03 2.07
CA ALA A 101 -1.48 -2.60 2.22
C ALA A 101 -0.48 -1.82 1.34
N ASN A 102 -0.94 -0.74 0.75
CA ASN A 102 -0.14 0.16 -0.08
C ASN A 102 0.41 1.34 0.74
N GLY A 103 -0.08 1.53 1.96
CA GLY A 103 0.40 2.55 2.88
C GLY A 103 0.05 2.27 4.32
N TYR A 104 0.77 2.93 5.23
CA TYR A 104 0.55 2.89 6.67
C TYR A 104 0.79 4.28 7.27
N LEU A 105 -0.28 4.93 7.69
CA LEU A 105 -0.27 6.27 8.22
C LEU A 105 -0.84 6.27 9.63
N LEU A 106 -0.27 7.12 10.48
CA LEU A 106 -0.81 7.36 11.81
C LEU A 106 -1.96 8.37 11.75
N LYS A 107 -3.00 8.20 12.56
CA LYS A 107 -4.12 9.15 12.69
C LYS A 107 -3.70 10.55 13.18
N THR A 108 -2.45 10.71 13.61
CA THR A 108 -1.82 11.97 13.98
C THR A 108 -1.34 12.77 12.75
N VAL A 109 -1.41 12.21 11.54
CA VAL A 109 -1.01 12.89 10.30
C VAL A 109 -1.85 14.15 10.06
N GLU A 110 -1.20 15.26 9.71
CA GLU A 110 -1.89 16.50 9.34
C GLU A 110 -2.70 16.34 8.04
N GLY A 111 -3.82 17.07 7.94
CA GLY A 111 -4.75 16.93 6.82
C GLY A 111 -4.12 17.13 5.44
N ALA A 112 -3.27 18.15 5.28
CA ALA A 112 -2.57 18.39 4.01
C ALA A 112 -1.58 17.27 3.65
N ALA A 113 -0.88 16.70 4.65
CA ALA A 113 0.02 15.58 4.47
C ALA A 113 -0.75 14.29 4.14
N LEU A 114 -1.92 14.08 4.75
CA LEU A 114 -2.81 12.97 4.42
C LEU A 114 -3.30 13.05 2.97
N ALA A 115 -3.79 14.22 2.53
CA ALA A 115 -4.24 14.41 1.15
C ALA A 115 -3.12 14.12 0.14
N THR A 116 -1.92 14.62 0.41
CA THR A 116 -0.73 14.34 -0.41
C THR A 116 -0.39 12.85 -0.43
N ALA A 117 -0.45 12.17 0.72
CA ALA A 117 -0.18 10.74 0.81
C ALA A 117 -1.22 9.92 0.01
N ILE A 118 -2.51 10.29 0.07
CA ILE A 118 -3.57 9.66 -0.72
C ILE A 118 -3.30 9.80 -2.22
N GLN A 119 -2.95 11.01 -2.69
CA GLN A 119 -2.64 11.26 -4.11
C GLN A 119 -1.44 10.42 -4.58
N ARG A 120 -0.37 10.37 -3.79
CA ARG A 120 0.80 9.55 -4.08
C ARG A 120 0.45 8.06 -4.13
N CYS A 121 -0.37 7.60 -3.17
CA CYS A 121 -0.82 6.22 -3.14
C CYS A 121 -1.66 5.88 -4.37
N ALA A 122 -2.60 6.73 -4.77
CA ALA A 122 -3.40 6.57 -5.98
C ALA A 122 -2.53 6.54 -7.26
N ALA A 123 -1.43 7.31 -7.27
CA ALA A 123 -0.43 7.29 -8.35
C ALA A 123 0.45 6.03 -8.37
N GLY A 124 0.27 5.10 -7.40
CA GLY A 124 0.99 3.83 -7.33
C GLY A 124 2.23 3.82 -6.44
N GLU A 125 2.45 4.89 -5.64
CA GLU A 125 3.52 4.92 -4.67
C GLU A 125 3.09 4.22 -3.37
N SER A 126 4.07 3.70 -2.61
CA SER A 126 3.82 3.28 -1.22
C SER A 126 4.05 4.47 -0.29
N VAL A 127 3.20 4.61 0.72
CA VAL A 127 3.25 5.73 1.68
C VAL A 127 3.32 5.20 3.11
N VAL A 128 4.28 5.71 3.87
CA VAL A 128 4.46 5.36 5.29
C VAL A 128 4.72 6.65 6.06
N SER A 129 4.10 6.79 7.24
CA SER A 129 4.39 7.92 8.12
C SER A 129 5.89 7.99 8.43
N PRO A 130 6.51 9.18 8.47
CA PRO A 130 7.94 9.33 8.81
C PRO A 130 8.31 8.61 10.10
N ASP A 131 7.46 8.69 11.13
CA ASP A 131 7.66 8.05 12.44
C ASP A 131 7.68 6.52 12.37
N MET A 132 7.06 5.94 11.34
CA MET A 132 7.01 4.50 11.11
C MET A 132 8.13 3.98 10.21
N THR A 133 8.94 4.87 9.61
CA THR A 133 10.01 4.47 8.68
C THR A 133 11.09 3.64 9.38
N GLY A 134 11.48 4.01 10.60
CA GLY A 134 12.42 3.22 11.40
C GLY A 134 11.88 1.82 11.74
N LYS A 135 10.60 1.76 12.12
CA LYS A 135 9.90 0.49 12.42
C LYS A 135 9.73 -0.38 11.16
N LEU A 136 9.58 0.24 9.99
CA LEU A 136 9.57 -0.46 8.71
C LEU A 136 10.91 -1.16 8.46
N VAL A 137 12.02 -0.49 8.73
CA VAL A 137 13.37 -1.08 8.58
C VAL A 137 13.55 -2.25 9.56
N SER A 138 13.14 -2.10 10.82
CA SER A 138 13.20 -3.17 11.83
C SER A 138 12.32 -4.35 11.45
N ALA A 139 11.07 -4.10 11.03
CA ALA A 139 10.15 -5.13 10.56
C ALA A 139 10.71 -5.89 9.35
N PHE A 140 11.41 -5.19 8.47
CA PHE A 140 12.11 -5.78 7.33
C PHE A 140 13.29 -6.67 7.78
N GLN A 141 14.12 -6.19 8.72
CA GLN A 141 15.22 -6.98 9.27
C GLN A 141 14.73 -8.23 10.03
N SER A 142 13.63 -8.10 10.77
CA SER A 142 12.99 -9.23 11.46
C SER A 142 12.39 -10.24 10.49
N SER A 143 11.90 -9.80 9.34
CA SER A 143 11.40 -10.64 8.25
C SER A 143 12.52 -11.47 7.60
N LEU A 144 13.73 -10.91 7.52
CA LEU A 144 14.93 -11.62 7.05
C LEU A 144 15.37 -12.72 8.03
N ALA A 145 15.06 -12.56 9.33
CA ALA A 145 15.39 -13.54 10.37
C ALA A 145 14.35 -14.68 10.48
N ASN A 146 13.16 -14.55 9.87
CA ASN A 146 12.09 -15.53 9.94
C ASN A 146 11.36 -15.64 8.57
N PRO A 147 11.90 -16.43 7.63
CA PRO A 147 11.41 -16.43 6.25
C PRO A 147 10.04 -17.10 6.16
N ARG A 148 8.98 -16.30 6.14
CA ARG A 148 7.70 -16.62 5.52
C ARG A 148 7.42 -15.62 4.43
N ALA A 149 8.25 -15.70 3.37
CA ALA A 149 7.94 -15.08 2.08
C ALA A 149 6.63 -15.63 1.52
N PRO A 150 5.92 -14.86 0.68
CA PRO A 150 4.98 -15.50 -0.24
C PRO A 150 5.72 -16.64 -0.94
N ASP A 151 5.21 -17.87 -0.86
CA ASP A 151 5.74 -19.02 -1.60
C ASP A 151 5.70 -18.69 -3.09
N LEU A 152 6.75 -18.03 -3.58
CA LEU A 152 6.93 -17.86 -5.01
C LEU A 152 7.33 -19.23 -5.55
N ALA A 153 6.60 -19.70 -6.57
CA ALA A 153 7.04 -20.87 -7.31
C ALA A 153 8.52 -20.68 -7.70
N PRO A 154 9.35 -21.72 -7.62
CA PRO A 154 10.81 -21.65 -7.86
C PRO A 154 11.20 -20.91 -9.15
N ASP A 155 10.31 -20.88 -10.14
CA ASP A 155 10.53 -20.24 -11.45
C ASP A 155 9.89 -18.84 -11.61
N ALA A 156 9.27 -18.28 -10.57
CA ALA A 156 8.55 -17.00 -10.70
C ALA A 156 9.49 -15.85 -11.14
N LEU A 157 10.71 -15.82 -10.63
CA LEU A 157 11.72 -14.83 -11.05
C LEU A 157 12.20 -15.03 -12.49
N ALA A 158 12.12 -16.25 -13.02
CA ALA A 158 12.46 -16.52 -14.43
C ALA A 158 11.47 -15.86 -15.41
N ALA A 159 10.24 -15.57 -14.97
CA ALA A 159 9.23 -14.88 -15.75
C ALA A 159 9.50 -13.37 -15.95
N LEU A 160 10.46 -12.79 -15.20
CA LEU A 160 10.84 -11.39 -15.32
C LEU A 160 11.81 -11.17 -16.48
N SER A 161 11.55 -10.14 -17.27
CA SER A 161 12.51 -9.66 -18.26
C SER A 161 13.79 -9.11 -17.58
N PRO A 162 14.92 -8.97 -18.31
CA PRO A 162 16.12 -8.38 -17.76
C PRO A 162 15.89 -7.00 -17.13
N ARG A 163 15.10 -6.13 -17.78
CA ARG A 163 14.79 -4.79 -17.28
C ARG A 163 13.88 -4.80 -16.05
N GLU A 164 12.94 -5.72 -15.97
CA GLU A 164 12.11 -5.92 -14.78
C GLU A 164 12.97 -6.45 -13.61
N ARG A 165 13.92 -7.33 -13.86
CA ARG A 165 14.84 -7.84 -12.84
C ARG A 165 15.78 -6.74 -12.31
N ASP A 166 16.31 -5.87 -13.20
CA ASP A 166 17.10 -4.71 -12.79
C ASP A 166 16.25 -3.74 -11.95
N THR A 167 15.02 -3.47 -12.39
CA THR A 167 14.07 -2.64 -11.63
C THR A 167 13.76 -3.25 -10.26
N LEU A 168 13.53 -4.57 -10.19
CA LEU A 168 13.28 -5.28 -8.93
C LEU A 168 14.46 -5.18 -7.96
N ARG A 169 15.71 -5.26 -8.46
CA ARG A 169 16.91 -5.05 -7.64
C ARG A 169 16.93 -3.67 -7.01
N HIS A 170 16.65 -2.63 -7.77
CA HIS A 170 16.58 -1.27 -7.24
C HIS A 170 15.42 -1.07 -6.24
N LEU A 171 14.28 -1.75 -6.44
CA LEU A 171 13.19 -1.76 -5.46
C LEU A 171 13.64 -2.36 -4.14
N GLY A 172 14.43 -3.43 -4.17
CA GLY A 172 15.02 -4.06 -2.99
C GLY A 172 15.94 -3.12 -2.20
N HIS A 173 16.61 -2.19 -2.86
CA HIS A 173 17.40 -1.13 -2.22
C HIS A 173 16.56 0.08 -1.77
N GLY A 174 15.23 0.03 -1.90
CA GLY A 174 14.33 1.12 -1.49
C GLY A 174 14.30 2.32 -2.43
N ALA A 175 14.91 2.22 -3.63
CA ALA A 175 15.02 3.34 -4.56
C ALA A 175 13.64 3.80 -5.07
N SER A 176 13.40 5.12 -5.12
CA SER A 176 12.22 5.71 -5.74
C SER A 176 12.20 5.52 -7.26
N ASN A 177 11.03 5.68 -7.90
CA ASN A 177 10.93 5.57 -9.36
C ASN A 177 11.86 6.55 -10.09
N LYS A 178 12.06 7.74 -9.52
CA LYS A 178 12.97 8.77 -10.07
C LYS A 178 14.43 8.34 -9.99
N GLU A 179 14.85 7.71 -8.90
CA GLU A 179 16.20 7.17 -8.73
C GLU A 179 16.44 5.98 -9.66
N ILE A 180 15.46 5.07 -9.76
CA ILE A 180 15.51 3.94 -10.71
C ILE A 180 15.60 4.45 -12.15
N ALA A 181 14.80 5.42 -12.53
CA ALA A 181 14.80 6.02 -13.85
C ALA A 181 16.19 6.59 -14.21
N ARG A 182 16.81 7.29 -13.25
CA ARG A 182 18.15 7.85 -13.42
C ARG A 182 19.21 6.74 -13.52
N SER A 183 19.15 5.73 -12.67
CA SER A 183 20.13 4.62 -12.66
C SER A 183 20.04 3.78 -13.93
N LEU A 184 18.84 3.47 -14.42
CA LEU A 184 18.62 2.64 -15.60
C LEU A 184 18.59 3.43 -16.91
N GLN A 185 18.73 4.78 -16.84
CA GLN A 185 18.69 5.70 -17.99
C GLN A 185 17.39 5.56 -18.82
N ILE A 186 16.26 5.47 -18.15
CA ILE A 186 14.91 5.40 -18.75
C ILE A 186 13.99 6.47 -18.17
N ALA A 187 12.85 6.72 -18.80
CA ALA A 187 11.84 7.66 -18.29
C ALA A 187 11.13 7.11 -17.05
N GLU A 188 10.78 7.97 -16.10
CA GLU A 188 10.04 7.58 -14.88
C GLU A 188 8.70 6.87 -15.17
N PRO A 189 7.90 7.27 -16.17
CA PRO A 189 6.72 6.51 -16.57
C PRO A 189 7.03 5.07 -16.99
N THR A 190 8.19 4.82 -17.61
CA THR A 190 8.64 3.47 -17.99
C THR A 190 8.95 2.63 -16.75
N VAL A 191 9.57 3.22 -15.71
CA VAL A 191 9.77 2.54 -14.43
C VAL A 191 8.44 2.13 -13.80
N LYS A 192 7.43 3.02 -13.84
CA LYS A 192 6.07 2.70 -13.32
C LYS A 192 5.48 1.46 -14.02
N ILE A 193 5.65 1.36 -15.33
CA ILE A 193 5.21 0.19 -16.12
C ILE A 193 5.97 -1.07 -15.69
N HIS A 194 7.29 -1.00 -15.53
CA HIS A 194 8.09 -2.14 -15.07
C HIS A 194 7.66 -2.59 -13.67
N VAL A 195 7.45 -1.66 -12.74
CA VAL A 195 6.94 -1.99 -11.38
C VAL A 195 5.59 -2.68 -11.46
N GLN A 196 4.64 -2.17 -12.24
CA GLN A 196 3.32 -2.81 -12.42
C GLN A 196 3.43 -4.22 -12.99
N ASN A 197 4.29 -4.40 -13.98
CA ASN A 197 4.52 -5.72 -14.59
C ASN A 197 5.16 -6.71 -13.62
N ILE A 198 6.12 -6.27 -12.80
CA ILE A 198 6.74 -7.07 -11.73
C ILE A 198 5.67 -7.53 -10.75
N LEU A 199 4.86 -6.60 -10.21
CA LEU A 199 3.81 -6.91 -9.26
C LEU A 199 2.82 -7.93 -9.83
N ARG A 200 2.39 -7.74 -11.08
CA ARG A 200 1.48 -8.69 -11.76
C ARG A 200 2.12 -10.07 -11.98
N LYS A 201 3.37 -10.13 -12.47
CA LYS A 201 4.05 -11.40 -12.81
C LYS A 201 4.38 -12.22 -11.58
N LEU A 202 4.73 -11.55 -10.47
CA LEU A 202 5.06 -12.20 -9.21
C LEU A 202 3.84 -12.33 -8.27
N ASN A 203 2.64 -11.93 -8.75
CA ASN A 203 1.40 -11.91 -7.96
C ASN A 203 1.56 -11.14 -6.63
N LEU A 204 2.25 -10.00 -6.68
CA LEU A 204 2.50 -9.13 -5.53
C LEU A 204 1.53 -7.96 -5.52
N SER A 205 1.16 -7.52 -4.33
CA SER A 205 0.16 -6.47 -4.15
C SER A 205 0.76 -5.08 -3.91
N SER A 206 2.05 -5.00 -3.57
CA SER A 206 2.72 -3.73 -3.30
C SER A 206 4.20 -3.75 -3.68
N ARG A 207 4.78 -2.54 -3.89
CA ARG A 207 6.23 -2.41 -4.14
C ARG A 207 7.05 -2.85 -2.94
N VAL A 208 6.48 -2.79 -1.71
CA VAL A 208 7.15 -3.27 -0.51
C VAL A 208 7.32 -4.78 -0.57
N GLN A 209 6.27 -5.51 -0.99
CA GLN A 209 6.39 -6.96 -1.22
C GLN A 209 7.44 -7.28 -2.30
N ALA A 210 7.51 -6.48 -3.36
CA ALA A 210 8.54 -6.65 -4.38
C ALA A 210 9.95 -6.41 -3.81
N ALA A 211 10.12 -5.42 -2.92
CA ALA A 211 11.41 -5.17 -2.26
C ALA A 211 11.81 -6.33 -1.33
N VAL A 212 10.85 -6.90 -0.58
CA VAL A 212 11.07 -8.10 0.25
C VAL A 212 11.53 -9.27 -0.61
N VAL A 213 10.81 -9.57 -1.69
CA VAL A 213 11.16 -10.64 -2.64
C VAL A 213 12.57 -10.45 -3.21
N ALA A 214 12.94 -9.22 -3.59
CA ALA A 214 14.29 -8.93 -4.09
C ALA A 214 15.38 -9.27 -3.07
N SER A 215 15.13 -8.95 -1.79
CA SER A 215 16.06 -9.23 -0.69
C SER A 215 16.19 -10.73 -0.43
N GLU A 216 15.08 -11.45 -0.32
CA GLU A 216 15.05 -12.88 0.02
C GLU A 216 15.67 -13.76 -1.06
N HIS A 217 15.55 -13.38 -2.33
CA HIS A 217 16.12 -14.12 -3.45
C HIS A 217 17.52 -13.66 -3.86
N GLY A 218 18.23 -12.92 -2.99
CA GLY A 218 19.63 -12.56 -3.20
C GLY A 218 19.88 -11.60 -4.37
N LEU A 219 18.88 -10.84 -4.81
CA LEU A 219 19.02 -9.90 -5.91
C LEU A 219 19.74 -8.61 -5.51
N LEU A 220 20.10 -8.46 -4.24
CA LEU A 220 20.79 -7.27 -3.70
C LEU A 220 22.31 -7.34 -3.78
N ALA A 221 22.86 -8.46 -4.18
CA ALA A 221 24.30 -8.67 -4.37
C ALA A 221 24.79 -8.06 -5.69
#